data_c461ec5ec06128c995bc01c110ffbf5c
#
_entry.id   c461ec5ec06128c995bc01c110ffbf5c
#
_cell.length_a   1.000
_cell.length_b   1.000
_cell.length_c   1.000
_cell.angle_alpha   90.00
_cell.angle_beta   90.00
_cell.angle_gamma   90.00
#
_symmetry.space_group_name_H-M   'P 1'
#
loop_
_entity.id
_entity.type
_entity.pdbx_description
1 polymer ?
#
loop_
_entity_poly.entity_id
_entity_poly.type
_entity_poly.pdbx_seq_one_letter_code
_entity_poly.pdbx_strand_id
1 'polypeptide(L)'
;AAAVPLLPAMNRVREVQRLNETELESGVAGTSASWHYDYRDSPYVYTGGLPNEMNEGDVMVVFSQYGQIRHLHLARDKDTGKSLGFAFVAYVDQRSTELAVDNLNGIVLVGRTISVDHCRKFRLPKELVDKIEAGELAQTATGALQQVNSGDGEGGDGESGAGTGADRATSKEARRA
;
A
#
# COMPACT_ATOMS: atom_id res chain seq x y z
N ALA A 1 -20.09 18.40 9.88
CA ALA A 1 -19.24 17.22 9.82
C ALA A 1 -20.07 16.03 10.28
N ALA A 2 -20.58 15.24 9.32
CA ALA A 2 -21.25 14.00 9.63
C ALA A 2 -20.15 12.98 9.98
N ALA A 3 -20.04 12.65 11.25
CA ALA A 3 -19.25 11.52 11.72
C ALA A 3 -19.86 10.26 11.10
N VAL A 4 -19.09 9.55 10.28
CA VAL A 4 -19.43 8.19 9.88
C VAL A 4 -19.47 7.38 11.18
N PRO A 5 -20.62 6.76 11.57
CA PRO A 5 -20.67 5.96 12.78
C PRO A 5 -19.63 4.85 12.64
N LEU A 6 -18.66 4.84 13.56
CA LEU A 6 -17.69 3.75 13.70
C LEU A 6 -18.46 2.52 14.21
N LEU A 7 -19.03 1.77 13.27
CA LEU A 7 -19.38 0.38 13.56
C LEU A 7 -18.09 -0.34 13.98
N PRO A 8 -18.14 -1.23 14.96
CA PRO A 8 -16.99 -2.03 15.33
C PRO A 8 -16.34 -2.61 14.06
N ALA A 9 -15.02 -2.51 13.93
CA ALA A 9 -14.29 -2.88 12.70
C ALA A 9 -14.73 -4.24 12.13
N MET A 10 -15.02 -5.21 13.00
CA MET A 10 -15.52 -6.54 12.61
C MET A 10 -16.89 -6.52 11.93
N ASN A 11 -17.79 -5.61 12.29
CA ASN A 11 -19.10 -5.53 11.64
C ASN A 11 -18.96 -4.95 10.23
N ARG A 12 -18.06 -4.00 10.06
CA ARG A 12 -17.75 -3.42 8.75
C ARG A 12 -17.08 -4.45 7.82
N VAL A 13 -16.15 -5.23 8.35
CA VAL A 13 -15.54 -6.34 7.59
C VAL A 13 -16.59 -7.29 7.04
N ARG A 14 -17.52 -7.74 7.91
CA ARG A 14 -18.59 -8.67 7.52
C ARG A 14 -19.56 -8.05 6.51
N GLU A 15 -19.84 -6.77 6.64
CA GLU A 15 -20.74 -6.06 5.72
C GLU A 15 -20.15 -6.01 4.31
N VAL A 16 -18.90 -5.61 4.17
CA VAL A 16 -18.20 -5.58 2.88
C VAL A 16 -18.09 -7.00 2.30
N GLN A 17 -17.72 -8.00 3.10
CA GLN A 17 -17.67 -9.39 2.65
C GLN A 17 -19.02 -9.87 2.11
N ARG A 18 -20.11 -9.56 2.80
CA ARG A 18 -21.46 -9.91 2.34
C ARG A 18 -21.84 -9.21 1.04
N LEU A 19 -21.43 -7.94 0.85
CA LEU A 19 -21.65 -7.23 -0.40
C LEU A 19 -20.91 -7.90 -1.54
N ASN A 20 -19.65 -8.25 -1.33
CA ASN A 20 -18.82 -8.95 -2.33
C ASN A 20 -19.38 -10.33 -2.67
N GLU A 21 -19.82 -11.11 -1.68
CA GLU A 21 -20.47 -12.40 -1.89
C GLU A 21 -21.75 -12.26 -2.75
N THR A 22 -22.61 -11.30 -2.40
CA THR A 22 -23.85 -11.04 -3.14
C THR A 22 -23.56 -10.60 -4.58
N GLU A 23 -22.53 -9.82 -4.78
CA GLU A 23 -22.09 -9.37 -6.12
C GLU A 23 -21.60 -10.53 -6.98
N LEU A 24 -20.81 -11.42 -6.41
CA LEU A 24 -20.33 -12.63 -7.08
C LEU A 24 -21.47 -13.60 -7.42
N GLU A 25 -22.39 -13.83 -6.48
CA GLU A 25 -23.57 -14.68 -6.69
C GLU A 25 -24.49 -14.14 -7.78
N SER A 26 -24.62 -12.81 -7.84
CA SER A 26 -25.45 -12.14 -8.86
C SER A 26 -24.77 -12.00 -10.22
N GLY A 27 -23.46 -12.27 -10.29
CA GLY A 27 -22.67 -12.15 -11.53
C GLY A 27 -22.54 -10.70 -12.04
N VAL A 28 -22.68 -9.71 -11.17
CA VAL A 28 -22.63 -8.28 -11.54
C VAL A 28 -21.27 -7.64 -11.29
N ALA A 29 -20.30 -8.40 -10.81
CA ALA A 29 -18.96 -7.93 -10.55
C ALA A 29 -18.35 -7.25 -11.79
N GLY A 30 -17.77 -6.07 -11.61
CA GLY A 30 -17.17 -5.27 -12.68
C GLY A 30 -18.17 -4.63 -13.65
N THR A 31 -19.47 -4.69 -13.38
CA THR A 31 -20.51 -4.02 -14.15
C THR A 31 -20.99 -2.73 -13.45
N SER A 32 -21.83 -1.96 -14.12
CA SER A 32 -22.47 -0.78 -13.50
C SER A 32 -23.49 -1.12 -12.40
N ALA A 33 -23.81 -2.40 -12.22
CA ALA A 33 -24.67 -2.90 -11.15
C ALA A 33 -23.85 -3.33 -9.91
N SER A 34 -22.52 -3.30 -9.99
CA SER A 34 -21.64 -3.52 -8.86
C SER A 34 -21.81 -2.43 -7.80
N TRP A 35 -21.73 -2.80 -6.52
CA TRP A 35 -21.76 -1.81 -5.44
C TRP A 35 -20.53 -0.90 -5.44
N HIS A 36 -19.39 -1.35 -5.97
CA HIS A 36 -18.19 -0.53 -6.16
C HIS A 36 -18.44 0.63 -7.13
N TYR A 37 -19.34 0.45 -8.11
CA TYR A 37 -19.65 1.46 -9.10
C TYR A 37 -20.21 2.76 -8.49
N ASP A 38 -20.87 2.67 -7.34
CA ASP A 38 -21.34 3.82 -6.58
C ASP A 38 -20.20 4.73 -6.06
N TYR A 39 -18.98 4.20 -6.03
CA TYR A 39 -17.78 4.89 -5.54
C TYR A 39 -16.78 5.25 -6.65
N ARG A 40 -17.14 5.06 -7.92
CA ARG A 40 -16.27 5.31 -9.08
C ARG A 40 -15.69 6.73 -9.15
N ASP A 41 -16.34 7.70 -8.53
CA ASP A 41 -15.94 9.10 -8.51
C ASP A 41 -14.99 9.43 -7.33
N SER A 42 -14.69 8.44 -6.49
CA SER A 42 -13.82 8.61 -5.33
C SER A 42 -12.61 7.68 -5.38
N PRO A 43 -11.40 8.23 -5.42
CA PRO A 43 -10.17 7.44 -5.34
C PRO A 43 -9.79 7.05 -3.91
N TYR A 44 -10.62 7.35 -2.92
CA TYR A 44 -10.31 7.18 -1.51
C TYR A 44 -10.85 5.87 -0.94
N VAL A 45 -9.98 5.20 -0.18
CA VAL A 45 -10.27 4.04 0.64
C VAL A 45 -10.05 4.39 2.11
N TYR A 46 -10.97 3.99 2.96
CA TYR A 46 -10.83 4.04 4.41
C TYR A 46 -10.29 2.70 4.91
N THR A 47 -9.32 2.73 5.79
CA THR A 47 -8.87 1.55 6.52
C THR A 47 -8.90 1.80 8.01
N GLY A 48 -9.47 0.86 8.75
CA GLY A 48 -9.58 0.90 10.22
C GLY A 48 -9.09 -0.38 10.86
N GLY A 49 -8.81 -0.31 12.16
CA GLY A 49 -8.28 -1.43 12.92
C GLY A 49 -6.77 -1.64 12.73
N LEU A 50 -6.09 -0.67 12.15
CA LEU A 50 -4.63 -0.70 12.01
C LEU A 50 -3.95 -0.83 13.39
N PRO A 51 -2.88 -1.62 13.49
CA PRO A 51 -2.02 -1.62 14.66
C PRO A 51 -1.47 -0.22 14.95
N ASN A 52 -1.46 0.19 16.22
CA ASN A 52 -0.99 1.51 16.60
C ASN A 52 0.54 1.70 16.39
N GLU A 53 1.25 0.59 16.23
CA GLU A 53 2.69 0.55 15.98
C GLU A 53 3.04 0.85 14.52
N MET A 54 2.07 0.70 13.59
CA MET A 54 2.28 0.97 12.18
C MET A 54 2.40 2.46 11.91
N ASN A 55 3.34 2.79 11.05
CA ASN A 55 3.55 4.14 10.53
C ASN A 55 3.00 4.28 9.10
N GLU A 56 3.08 5.48 8.54
CA GLU A 56 2.61 5.77 7.18
C GLU A 56 3.34 4.93 6.11
N GLY A 57 4.64 4.67 6.32
CA GLY A 57 5.44 3.83 5.42
C GLY A 57 4.95 2.39 5.38
N ASP A 58 4.63 1.81 6.54
CA ASP A 58 4.11 0.44 6.64
C ASP A 58 2.76 0.31 5.92
N VAL A 59 1.86 1.26 6.14
CA VAL A 59 0.57 1.30 5.46
C VAL A 59 0.77 1.46 3.95
N MET A 60 1.70 2.31 3.53
CA MET A 60 2.02 2.51 2.12
C MET A 60 2.50 1.21 1.46
N VAL A 61 3.38 0.45 2.09
CA VAL A 61 3.90 -0.83 1.57
C VAL A 61 2.76 -1.83 1.34
N VAL A 62 1.83 -1.94 2.30
CA VAL A 62 0.69 -2.86 2.18
C VAL A 62 -0.25 -2.45 1.05
N PHE A 63 -0.62 -1.18 0.98
CA PHE A 63 -1.62 -0.70 0.03
C PHE A 63 -1.07 -0.48 -1.38
N SER A 64 0.23 -0.22 -1.54
CA SER A 64 0.88 -0.04 -2.85
C SER A 64 0.88 -1.30 -3.72
N GLN A 65 0.64 -2.47 -3.15
CA GLN A 65 0.51 -3.73 -3.87
C GLN A 65 -0.68 -3.74 -4.84
N TYR A 66 -1.69 -2.91 -4.59
CA TYR A 66 -2.91 -2.84 -5.40
C TYR A 66 -2.95 -1.65 -6.36
N GLY A 67 -1.97 -0.77 -6.27
CA GLY A 67 -1.83 0.36 -7.19
C GLY A 67 -1.02 1.51 -6.63
N GLN A 68 -0.72 2.45 -7.51
CA GLN A 68 0.03 3.63 -7.13
C GLN A 68 -0.78 4.53 -6.20
N ILE A 69 -0.22 4.82 -5.04
CA ILE A 69 -0.82 5.70 -4.04
C ILE A 69 -0.51 7.16 -4.41
N ARG A 70 -1.56 7.97 -4.49
CA ARG A 70 -1.45 9.43 -4.68
C ARG A 70 -1.23 10.14 -3.36
N HIS A 71 -1.96 9.69 -2.33
CA HIS A 71 -1.96 10.32 -1.02
C HIS A 71 -2.33 9.30 0.06
N LEU A 72 -1.67 9.40 1.22
CA LEU A 72 -1.97 8.60 2.40
C LEU A 72 -2.05 9.54 3.62
N HIS A 73 -3.09 9.37 4.41
CA HIS A 73 -3.28 10.09 5.66
C HIS A 73 -3.57 9.11 6.79
N LEU A 74 -2.58 8.87 7.63
CA LEU A 74 -2.74 8.12 8.88
C LEU A 74 -3.19 9.08 9.97
N ALA A 75 -4.35 8.79 10.55
CA ALA A 75 -4.87 9.61 11.64
C ALA A 75 -4.03 9.43 12.90
N ARG A 76 -3.55 10.55 13.43
CA ARG A 76 -2.76 10.61 14.65
C ARG A 76 -3.42 11.51 15.67
N ASP A 77 -3.25 11.15 16.92
CA ASP A 77 -3.61 11.98 18.04
C ASP A 77 -2.74 13.27 18.04
N LYS A 78 -3.37 14.42 18.18
CA LYS A 78 -2.68 15.72 18.08
C LYS A 78 -1.73 15.98 19.25
N ASP A 79 -2.06 15.45 20.43
CA ASP A 79 -1.30 15.71 21.65
C ASP A 79 -0.15 14.71 21.81
N THR A 80 -0.40 13.43 21.50
CA THR A 80 0.59 12.36 21.71
C THR A 80 1.32 11.94 20.44
N GLY A 81 0.84 12.33 19.24
CA GLY A 81 1.38 11.91 17.95
C GLY A 81 1.16 10.43 17.62
N LYS A 82 0.50 9.67 18.50
CA LYS A 82 0.27 8.24 18.32
C LYS A 82 -0.80 7.98 17.25
N SER A 83 -0.63 6.90 16.51
CA SER A 83 -1.64 6.45 15.54
C SER A 83 -2.96 6.14 16.24
N LEU A 84 -4.06 6.63 15.67
CA LEU A 84 -5.43 6.31 16.09
C LEU A 84 -5.95 5.00 15.51
N GLY A 85 -5.13 4.29 14.71
CA GLY A 85 -5.44 2.99 14.13
C GLY A 85 -6.38 3.04 12.94
N PHE A 86 -6.47 4.17 12.25
CA PHE A 86 -7.18 4.28 10.97
C PHE A 86 -6.48 5.25 10.01
N ALA A 87 -6.65 5.00 8.72
CA ALA A 87 -6.06 5.82 7.67
C ALA A 87 -7.01 5.99 6.48
N PHE A 88 -6.69 6.97 5.66
CA PHE A 88 -7.29 7.18 4.35
C PHE A 88 -6.21 7.08 3.29
N VAL A 89 -6.46 6.26 2.28
CA VAL A 89 -5.54 6.03 1.17
C VAL A 89 -6.21 6.47 -0.12
N ALA A 90 -5.54 7.30 -0.90
CA ALA A 90 -6.01 7.69 -2.22
C ALA A 90 -5.11 7.08 -3.29
N TYR A 91 -5.71 6.41 -4.26
CA TYR A 91 -5.01 5.86 -5.41
C TYR A 91 -4.99 6.83 -6.59
N VAL A 92 -4.03 6.63 -7.48
CA VAL A 92 -4.00 7.34 -8.77
C VAL A 92 -5.09 6.83 -9.70
N ASP A 93 -5.29 5.50 -9.71
CA ASP A 93 -6.35 4.82 -10.45
C ASP A 93 -7.46 4.38 -9.49
N GLN A 94 -8.71 4.74 -9.81
CA GLN A 94 -9.86 4.38 -9.00
C GLN A 94 -10.08 2.84 -8.96
N ARG A 95 -9.74 2.09 -10.00
CA ARG A 95 -9.84 0.63 -10.01
C ARG A 95 -9.00 -0.04 -8.93
N SER A 96 -7.92 0.61 -8.52
CA SER A 96 -7.10 0.14 -7.40
C SER A 96 -7.86 0.16 -6.08
N THR A 97 -8.88 1.02 -5.93
CA THR A 97 -9.72 1.05 -4.73
C THR A 97 -10.57 -0.20 -4.60
N GLU A 98 -11.11 -0.70 -5.71
CA GLU A 98 -11.90 -1.95 -5.75
C GLU A 98 -11.00 -3.12 -5.33
N LEU A 99 -9.83 -3.26 -5.97
CA LEU A 99 -8.87 -4.31 -5.64
C LEU A 99 -8.42 -4.26 -4.18
N ALA A 100 -8.18 -3.07 -3.64
CA ALA A 100 -7.78 -2.92 -2.25
C ALA A 100 -8.89 -3.30 -1.28
N VAL A 101 -10.13 -2.92 -1.55
CA VAL A 101 -11.29 -3.27 -0.72
C VAL A 101 -11.53 -4.77 -0.73
N ASP A 102 -11.50 -5.42 -1.90
CA ASP A 102 -11.76 -6.85 -2.04
C ASP A 102 -10.71 -7.72 -1.36
N ASN A 103 -9.45 -7.32 -1.46
CA ASN A 103 -8.35 -8.17 -1.02
C ASN A 103 -7.83 -7.85 0.39
N LEU A 104 -7.92 -6.60 0.83
CA LEU A 104 -7.38 -6.20 2.13
C LEU A 104 -8.43 -6.17 3.24
N ASN A 105 -9.72 -6.16 2.90
CA ASN A 105 -10.75 -6.16 3.93
C ASN A 105 -10.79 -7.49 4.68
N GLY A 106 -10.58 -7.44 5.98
CA GLY A 106 -10.59 -8.61 6.86
C GLY A 106 -9.25 -9.33 6.99
N ILE A 107 -8.18 -8.85 6.35
CA ILE A 107 -6.84 -9.43 6.56
C ILE A 107 -6.32 -9.12 7.97
N VAL A 108 -5.40 -9.95 8.42
CA VAL A 108 -4.74 -9.78 9.72
C VAL A 108 -3.37 -9.16 9.51
N LEU A 109 -3.18 -7.96 10.05
CA LEU A 109 -1.90 -7.26 10.10
C LEU A 109 -1.41 -7.18 11.55
N VAL A 110 -0.23 -7.73 11.83
CA VAL A 110 0.39 -7.72 13.17
C VAL A 110 -0.61 -8.15 14.25
N GLY A 111 -1.35 -9.24 13.98
CA GLY A 111 -2.33 -9.82 14.92
C GLY A 111 -3.66 -9.06 15.05
N ARG A 112 -3.90 -8.02 14.26
CA ARG A 112 -5.17 -7.27 14.25
C ARG A 112 -5.86 -7.37 12.89
N THR A 113 -7.16 -7.64 12.92
CA THR A 113 -7.97 -7.64 11.69
C THR A 113 -8.27 -6.20 11.29
N ILE A 114 -7.93 -5.84 10.06
CA ILE A 114 -8.24 -4.54 9.50
C ILE A 114 -9.56 -4.58 8.72
N SER A 115 -10.25 -3.45 8.70
CA SER A 115 -11.39 -3.21 7.82
C SER A 115 -10.98 -2.25 6.72
N VAL A 116 -11.32 -2.58 5.49
CA VAL A 116 -11.07 -1.71 4.32
C VAL A 116 -12.38 -1.50 3.60
N ASP A 117 -12.69 -0.26 3.28
CA ASP A 117 -13.97 0.13 2.69
C ASP A 117 -13.80 1.38 1.81
N HIS A 118 -14.69 1.57 0.84
CA HIS A 118 -14.72 2.77 0.03
C HIS A 118 -15.07 4.01 0.86
N CYS A 119 -14.47 5.14 0.54
CA CYS A 119 -14.78 6.42 1.16
C CYS A 119 -15.29 7.41 0.11
N ARG A 120 -16.60 7.70 0.13
CA ARG A 120 -17.23 8.59 -0.86
C ARG A 120 -16.82 10.06 -0.71
N LYS A 121 -16.63 10.54 0.52
CA LYS A 121 -16.36 11.94 0.82
C LYS A 121 -15.27 12.04 1.89
N PHE A 122 -14.03 12.05 1.45
CA PHE A 122 -12.93 12.44 2.31
C PHE A 122 -12.56 13.89 2.04
N ARG A 123 -12.59 14.72 3.08
CA ARG A 123 -12.03 16.08 3.04
C ARG A 123 -10.72 16.05 3.78
N LEU A 124 -9.65 16.26 3.05
CA LEU A 124 -8.34 16.50 3.64
C LEU A 124 -8.41 17.64 4.67
N PRO A 125 -7.75 17.47 5.82
CA PRO A 125 -7.51 18.61 6.71
C PRO A 125 -6.85 19.75 5.93
N LYS A 126 -7.26 20.99 6.20
CA LYS A 126 -6.73 22.16 5.47
C LYS A 126 -5.21 22.23 5.48
N GLU A 127 -4.59 21.91 6.60
CA GLU A 127 -3.13 21.86 6.78
C GLU A 127 -2.44 20.89 5.78
N LEU A 128 -3.12 19.83 5.38
CA LEU A 128 -2.61 18.87 4.39
C LEU A 128 -2.86 19.35 2.96
N VAL A 129 -3.99 20.02 2.72
CA VAL A 129 -4.26 20.63 1.42
C VAL A 129 -3.20 21.69 1.10
N ASP A 130 -2.91 22.55 2.07
CA ASP A 130 -1.92 23.61 1.93
C ASP A 130 -0.51 23.04 1.65
N LYS A 131 -0.15 21.91 2.29
CA LYS A 131 1.12 21.20 2.03
C LYS A 131 1.17 20.50 0.68
N ILE A 132 0.04 19.97 0.20
CA ILE A 132 -0.06 19.36 -1.14
C ILE A 132 0.09 20.44 -2.21
N GLU A 133 -0.59 21.59 -2.04
CA GLU A 133 -0.51 22.73 -2.94
C GLU A 133 0.88 23.37 -2.92
N ALA A 134 1.56 23.38 -1.78
CA ALA A 134 2.95 23.81 -1.66
C ALA A 134 3.98 22.80 -2.23
N GLY A 135 3.54 21.62 -2.68
CA GLY A 135 4.42 20.59 -3.26
C GLY A 135 5.27 19.81 -2.24
N GLU A 136 5.12 20.08 -0.95
CA GLU A 136 5.92 19.44 0.11
C GLU A 136 5.58 17.95 0.29
N LEU A 137 4.33 17.54 0.05
CA LEU A 137 3.89 16.15 0.23
C LEU A 137 4.17 15.24 -0.97
N ALA A 138 4.38 15.80 -2.16
CA ALA A 138 4.82 15.02 -3.32
C ALA A 138 6.23 14.43 -3.11
N GLN A 139 7.04 15.10 -2.30
CA GLN A 139 8.41 14.65 -2.00
C GLN A 139 8.45 13.56 -0.90
N THR A 140 7.51 13.56 0.04
CA THR A 140 7.48 12.53 1.10
C THR A 140 7.00 11.17 0.60
N ALA A 141 6.05 11.12 -0.33
CA ALA A 141 5.64 9.87 -0.96
C ALA A 141 6.75 9.28 -1.86
N THR A 142 7.45 10.15 -2.60
CA THR A 142 8.58 9.74 -3.46
C THR A 142 9.84 9.45 -2.63
N GLY A 143 10.09 10.20 -1.55
CA GLY A 143 11.21 10.01 -0.66
C GLY A 143 11.14 8.71 0.15
N ALA A 144 9.95 8.29 0.58
CA ALA A 144 9.77 7.02 1.26
C ALA A 144 10.05 5.82 0.34
N LEU A 145 9.67 5.91 -0.93
CA LEU A 145 9.96 4.85 -1.92
C LEU A 145 11.45 4.80 -2.31
N GLN A 146 12.16 5.93 -2.26
CA GLN A 146 13.61 5.97 -2.51
C GLN A 146 14.43 5.44 -1.34
N GLN A 147 13.98 5.58 -0.11
CA GLN A 147 14.68 5.05 1.06
C GLN A 147 14.61 3.52 1.18
N VAL A 148 13.54 2.90 0.69
CA VAL A 148 13.44 1.41 0.67
C VAL A 148 14.35 0.81 -0.42
N ASN A 149 14.74 1.57 -1.43
CA ASN A 149 15.52 1.08 -2.57
C ASN A 149 17.02 1.38 -2.46
N SER A 150 17.46 2.12 -1.44
CA SER A 150 18.87 2.49 -1.22
C SER A 150 19.52 1.77 -0.03
N GLY A 151 18.88 0.75 0.52
CA GLY A 151 19.31 0.04 1.73
C GLY A 151 20.09 -1.25 1.55
N ASP A 152 20.39 -1.69 0.32
CA ASP A 152 21.19 -2.91 0.11
C ASP A 152 22.23 -2.71 -0.98
N GLY A 153 23.41 -2.23 -0.58
CA GLY A 153 24.53 -2.09 -1.51
C GLY A 153 25.80 -1.52 -0.89
N GLU A 154 26.11 -1.89 0.36
CA GLU A 154 27.48 -1.72 0.87
C GLU A 154 27.94 -3.02 1.50
N GLY A 155 28.90 -3.65 0.85
CA GLY A 155 29.53 -4.84 1.40
C GLY A 155 30.71 -5.30 0.59
N GLY A 156 31.88 -4.74 0.81
CA GLY A 156 33.08 -5.51 0.75
C GLY A 156 34.07 -5.23 -0.39
N ASP A 157 34.82 -4.15 -0.24
CA ASP A 157 36.18 -4.08 -0.75
C ASP A 157 37.05 -5.10 -0.04
N GLY A 158 37.53 -6.05 -0.78
CA GLY A 158 38.53 -7.04 -0.36
C GLY A 158 39.67 -7.03 -1.32
N GLU A 159 40.68 -6.27 -0.93
CA GLU A 159 41.98 -6.07 -1.53
C GLU A 159 42.83 -7.33 -1.55
N SER A 160 43.71 -7.35 -2.55
CA SER A 160 45.06 -7.93 -2.58
C SER A 160 45.26 -9.37 -3.01
N GLY A 161 46.17 -9.50 -3.98
CA GLY A 161 46.94 -10.69 -4.19
C GLY A 161 47.55 -10.80 -5.58
N ALA A 162 48.65 -10.13 -5.77
CA ALA A 162 49.57 -10.33 -6.90
C ALA A 162 50.08 -11.78 -6.95
N GLY A 163 50.17 -12.34 -8.10
CA GLY A 163 50.81 -13.64 -8.31
C GLY A 163 51.05 -13.90 -9.77
N THR A 164 52.22 -13.53 -10.24
CA THR A 164 52.95 -13.88 -11.48
C THR A 164 53.00 -15.39 -11.72
N GLY A 165 52.93 -15.77 -12.97
CA GLY A 165 53.33 -17.10 -13.35
C GLY A 165 52.95 -17.54 -14.76
N ALA A 166 53.87 -17.44 -15.65
CA ALA A 166 53.89 -17.80 -17.03
C ALA A 166 53.71 -19.29 -17.30
N ASP A 167 53.57 -19.54 -18.60
CA ASP A 167 53.95 -20.71 -19.41
C ASP A 167 52.81 -21.66 -19.80
N ARG A 168 52.52 -21.60 -21.05
CA ARG A 168 53.06 -22.29 -22.24
C ARG A 168 52.48 -23.70 -22.48
N ALA A 169 51.99 -23.77 -23.63
CA ALA A 169 52.13 -24.86 -24.60
C ALA A 169 51.10 -26.01 -24.64
N THR A 170 50.52 -26.04 -25.74
CA THR A 170 50.51 -27.07 -26.81
C THR A 170 49.52 -28.23 -26.70
N SER A 171 48.78 -28.25 -27.72
CA SER A 171 48.62 -29.35 -28.70
C SER A 171 47.59 -30.45 -28.47
N LYS A 172 46.79 -30.49 -29.46
CA LYS A 172 46.42 -31.67 -30.31
C LYS A 172 45.50 -32.73 -29.67
N GLU A 173 44.43 -32.78 -30.36
CA GLU A 173 44.07 -33.80 -31.37
C GLU A 173 43.42 -35.05 -30.83
N ALA A 174 42.31 -35.29 -31.27
CA ALA A 174 41.80 -36.42 -32.07
C ALA A 174 40.65 -37.20 -31.46
N ARG A 175 39.54 -37.10 -32.13
CA ARG A 175 38.81 -38.19 -32.83
C ARG A 175 38.31 -39.41 -32.06
N ARG A 176 37.04 -39.65 -32.38
CA ARG A 176 36.33 -40.94 -32.49
C ARG A 176 36.00 -41.65 -31.15
N ALA A 177 34.80 -42.02 -30.94
CA ALA A 177 33.85 -42.84 -31.69
C ALA A 177 32.42 -42.42 -31.22
#